data_0e8f4791ecaed3b9764f3e3c6eaa7802
#
_entry.id   0e8f4791ecaed3b9764f3e3c6eaa7802
#
_cell.length_a   1.000
_cell.length_b   1.000
_cell.length_c   1.000
_cell.angle_alpha   90.00
_cell.angle_beta   90.00
_cell.angle_gamma   90.00
#
_symmetry.space_group_name_H-M   'P 1'
#
loop_
_entity.id
_entity.type
_entity.pdbx_description
1 polymer ?
#
loop_
_entity_poly.entity_id
_entity_poly.type
_entity_poly.pdbx_seq_one_letter_code
_entity_poly.pdbx_strand_id
1 'polypeptide(L)'
;MSFASAAAIVLLLAASPDLFSSPQESGALSRRVKAYQLDAAPLLDGRVDDSWMAFEPAKDFIQQLPQEGRPATEPTEVRVGYTKDAFYFSVICFDSEPTAIRSTQGRRDGALEQTDAFQILIDPYNDNQNGYIFATSAAGIEYDAQIVHGGQTRQVGGPPRAGQSGGSGTAGAQAGGISSFNLNWDGVWKVRTQITGRGWEAEFVIPFRTLRFNSGQDQVWGVNFQRNLRRKNEQSYWSPVPRAFDLQRVSLAGELGGVEAKFKRSLQIVPFILGGIQQDYTQDPAVKKYTPQVGLDLKYTLTSSLTLDLTAKTDFAQVEVDEEQVNLTRFDVFFPEKRPFFLENSGYFSVGTPQEVELFF
;
A
#
# COMPACT_ATOMS: atom_id res chain seq x y z
N MET A 1 -37.50 -64.56 -49.82
CA MET A 1 -36.08 -64.19 -49.73
C MET A 1 -35.89 -62.87 -50.46
N SER A 2 -35.84 -61.79 -49.79
CA SER A 2 -35.49 -60.51 -50.38
C SER A 2 -34.91 -59.60 -49.27
N PHE A 3 -33.67 -59.27 -49.43
CA PHE A 3 -32.95 -58.42 -48.55
C PHE A 3 -33.22 -56.95 -48.93
N ALA A 4 -33.79 -56.19 -48.04
CA ALA A 4 -33.91 -54.74 -48.18
C ALA A 4 -32.72 -54.05 -47.50
N SER A 5 -31.88 -53.40 -48.30
CA SER A 5 -30.79 -52.50 -47.81
C SER A 5 -31.34 -51.15 -47.31
N ALA A 6 -31.12 -50.87 -46.09
CA ALA A 6 -31.38 -49.55 -45.55
C ALA A 6 -30.13 -48.62 -45.71
N ALA A 7 -30.25 -47.55 -46.50
CA ALA A 7 -29.25 -46.56 -46.67
C ALA A 7 -29.37 -45.54 -45.52
N ALA A 8 -28.34 -45.42 -44.70
CA ALA A 8 -28.23 -44.33 -43.66
C ALA A 8 -27.68 -43.08 -44.31
N ILE A 9 -28.44 -41.99 -44.30
CA ILE A 9 -28.01 -40.67 -44.69
C ILE A 9 -27.35 -40.03 -43.47
N VAL A 10 -26.03 -39.84 -43.53
CA VAL A 10 -25.29 -39.03 -42.54
C VAL A 10 -25.33 -37.59 -42.98
N LEU A 11 -26.08 -36.76 -42.23
CA LEU A 11 -26.09 -35.33 -42.41
C LEU A 11 -24.87 -34.75 -41.68
N LEU A 12 -23.85 -34.33 -42.41
CA LEU A 12 -22.75 -33.50 -41.87
C LEU A 12 -23.25 -32.06 -41.71
N LEU A 13 -23.52 -31.68 -40.46
CA LEU A 13 -23.66 -30.27 -40.08
C LEU A 13 -22.26 -29.68 -40.00
N ALA A 14 -21.90 -28.87 -41.00
CA ALA A 14 -20.73 -27.99 -40.93
C ALA A 14 -21.02 -26.89 -39.93
N ALA A 15 -20.49 -27.05 -38.72
CA ALA A 15 -20.48 -25.95 -37.73
C ALA A 15 -19.43 -24.93 -38.15
N SER A 16 -19.87 -23.70 -38.42
CA SER A 16 -19.02 -22.55 -38.66
C SER A 16 -18.26 -22.20 -37.35
N PRO A 17 -16.94 -22.02 -37.37
CA PRO A 17 -16.15 -21.75 -36.15
C PRO A 17 -16.11 -20.29 -35.74
N ASP A 18 -17.08 -19.43 -36.11
CA ASP A 18 -16.96 -17.97 -35.94
C ASP A 18 -17.92 -17.32 -34.92
N LEU A 19 -18.29 -18.00 -33.84
CA LEU A 19 -19.21 -17.44 -32.83
C LEU A 19 -18.68 -17.39 -31.40
N PHE A 20 -17.39 -17.62 -31.18
CA PHE A 20 -16.74 -17.26 -29.91
C PHE A 20 -15.53 -16.37 -30.18
N SER A 21 -15.79 -15.16 -30.64
CA SER A 21 -14.84 -14.05 -30.39
C SER A 21 -14.85 -13.83 -28.89
N SER A 22 -13.85 -14.37 -28.20
CA SER A 22 -13.48 -13.91 -26.87
C SER A 22 -13.42 -12.38 -26.92
N PRO A 23 -13.92 -11.67 -25.90
CA PRO A 23 -13.65 -10.23 -25.80
C PRO A 23 -12.12 -10.12 -25.84
N GLN A 24 -11.61 -9.52 -26.91
CA GLN A 24 -10.23 -9.14 -27.00
C GLN A 24 -10.03 -8.22 -25.80
N GLU A 25 -9.32 -8.69 -24.77
CA GLU A 25 -8.80 -7.81 -23.73
C GLU A 25 -8.10 -6.70 -24.51
N SER A 26 -8.71 -5.53 -24.45
CA SER A 26 -8.08 -4.31 -24.93
C SER A 26 -6.79 -4.21 -24.13
N GLY A 27 -5.69 -4.58 -24.75
CA GLY A 27 -4.37 -4.47 -24.15
C GLY A 27 -4.19 -3.02 -23.72
N ALA A 28 -4.53 -2.73 -22.49
CA ALA A 28 -4.14 -1.49 -21.85
C ALA A 28 -2.63 -1.46 -22.00
N LEU A 29 -2.13 -0.51 -22.78
CA LEU A 29 -0.69 -0.29 -22.94
C LEU A 29 -0.14 -0.17 -21.53
N SER A 30 0.58 -1.20 -21.08
CA SER A 30 1.20 -1.19 -19.76
C SER A 30 2.06 0.06 -19.67
N ARG A 31 1.71 0.96 -18.75
CA ARG A 31 2.47 2.19 -18.54
C ARG A 31 3.85 1.82 -18.04
N ARG A 32 4.86 2.48 -18.58
CA ARG A 32 6.26 2.23 -18.20
C ARG A 32 6.94 3.51 -17.77
N VAL A 33 7.71 3.43 -16.72
CA VAL A 33 8.61 4.47 -16.24
C VAL A 33 10.00 3.87 -16.00
N LYS A 34 11.03 4.66 -16.18
CA LYS A 34 12.42 4.24 -15.98
C LYS A 34 12.97 4.82 -14.68
N ALA A 35 13.66 3.99 -13.90
CA ALA A 35 14.50 4.45 -12.82
C ALA A 35 15.90 4.79 -13.36
N TYR A 36 16.48 5.89 -12.88
CA TYR A 36 17.80 6.36 -13.28
C TYR A 36 18.79 6.18 -12.14
N GLN A 37 19.95 5.64 -12.45
CA GLN A 37 21.02 5.55 -11.47
C GLN A 37 21.57 6.95 -11.17
N LEU A 38 21.66 7.27 -9.88
CA LEU A 38 22.17 8.54 -9.39
C LEU A 38 23.60 8.34 -8.87
N ASP A 39 24.49 9.27 -9.18
CA ASP A 39 25.88 9.25 -8.70
C ASP A 39 25.98 9.49 -7.20
N ALA A 40 25.07 10.31 -6.66
CA ALA A 40 24.98 10.63 -5.25
C ALA A 40 23.51 10.72 -4.79
N ALA A 41 23.28 10.60 -3.50
CA ALA A 41 21.97 10.85 -2.90
C ALA A 41 21.58 12.33 -3.08
N PRO A 42 20.40 12.64 -3.63
CA PRO A 42 19.92 14.01 -3.72
C PRO A 42 19.65 14.59 -2.33
N LEU A 43 19.67 15.91 -2.26
CA LEU A 43 19.27 16.62 -1.03
C LEU A 43 17.77 16.41 -0.81
N LEU A 44 17.41 16.01 0.39
CA LEU A 44 16.01 15.82 0.77
C LEU A 44 15.51 17.08 1.50
N ASP A 45 15.06 18.08 0.76
CA ASP A 45 14.54 19.33 1.32
C ASP A 45 13.08 19.63 0.93
N GLY A 46 12.49 18.78 0.07
CA GLY A 46 11.12 18.89 -0.40
C GLY A 46 10.97 19.75 -1.66
N ARG A 47 12.07 20.14 -2.28
CA ARG A 47 12.10 20.85 -3.55
C ARG A 47 12.75 19.99 -4.62
N VAL A 48 12.12 19.95 -5.78
CA VAL A 48 12.66 19.21 -6.91
C VAL A 48 13.70 20.05 -7.63
N ASP A 49 14.96 19.65 -7.49
CA ASP A 49 16.11 20.29 -8.11
C ASP A 49 16.11 20.18 -9.65
N ASP A 50 16.79 21.10 -10.31
CA ASP A 50 16.96 21.09 -11.77
C ASP A 50 17.68 19.84 -12.29
N SER A 51 18.48 19.16 -11.48
CA SER A 51 19.15 17.91 -11.82
C SER A 51 18.15 16.79 -12.18
N TRP A 52 16.96 16.80 -11.59
CA TRP A 52 15.89 15.87 -11.91
C TRP A 52 15.29 16.09 -13.31
N MET A 53 15.39 17.30 -13.86
CA MET A 53 14.78 17.64 -15.15
C MET A 53 15.45 16.93 -16.34
N ALA A 54 16.63 16.36 -16.15
CA ALA A 54 17.30 15.52 -17.16
C ALA A 54 16.61 14.15 -17.33
N PHE A 55 15.77 13.75 -16.40
CA PHE A 55 15.11 12.44 -16.41
C PHE A 55 13.67 12.55 -16.92
N GLU A 56 13.26 11.57 -17.72
CA GLU A 56 11.90 11.52 -18.25
C GLU A 56 10.90 11.22 -17.10
N PRO A 57 9.85 12.04 -16.92
CA PRO A 57 8.86 11.83 -15.87
C PRO A 57 7.77 10.84 -16.28
N ALA A 58 7.24 10.12 -15.30
CA ALA A 58 5.90 9.56 -15.37
C ALA A 58 4.90 10.72 -15.28
N LYS A 59 4.06 10.89 -16.28
CA LYS A 59 3.09 11.99 -16.45
C LYS A 59 1.78 11.48 -17.06
N ASP A 60 0.89 12.40 -17.43
CA ASP A 60 -0.40 12.08 -18.08
C ASP A 60 -1.30 11.21 -17.19
N PHE A 61 -1.50 11.65 -15.95
CA PHE A 61 -2.40 11.02 -15.01
C PHE A 61 -3.85 11.07 -15.51
N ILE A 62 -4.59 10.00 -15.22
CA ILE A 62 -5.98 9.80 -15.62
C ILE A 62 -6.87 9.82 -14.38
N GLN A 63 -7.97 10.58 -14.47
CA GLN A 63 -8.96 10.66 -13.41
C GLN A 63 -9.67 9.32 -13.22
N GLN A 64 -9.85 8.96 -11.96
CA GLN A 64 -10.87 8.03 -11.52
C GLN A 64 -12.10 8.80 -11.04
N LEU A 65 -11.89 9.88 -10.29
CA LEU A 65 -12.92 10.80 -9.80
C LEU A 65 -12.57 12.23 -10.21
N PRO A 66 -13.53 13.10 -10.48
CA PRO A 66 -14.95 12.84 -10.66
C PRO A 66 -15.31 12.26 -12.04
N GLN A 67 -14.41 12.34 -13.03
CA GLN A 67 -14.65 11.95 -14.42
C GLN A 67 -13.73 10.84 -14.88
N GLU A 68 -14.14 9.59 -14.62
CA GLU A 68 -13.35 8.41 -14.97
C GLU A 68 -12.88 8.41 -16.43
N GLY A 69 -11.60 8.12 -16.63
CA GLY A 69 -10.97 8.03 -17.96
C GLY A 69 -10.59 9.38 -18.58
N ARG A 70 -10.88 10.52 -17.94
CA ARG A 70 -10.44 11.83 -18.41
C ARG A 70 -9.03 12.15 -17.92
N PRO A 71 -8.27 12.97 -18.64
CA PRO A 71 -7.00 13.50 -18.15
C PRO A 71 -7.19 14.23 -16.81
N ALA A 72 -6.17 14.17 -15.93
CA ALA A 72 -6.14 14.95 -14.71
C ALA A 72 -6.22 16.46 -15.03
N THR A 73 -6.94 17.22 -14.20
CA THR A 73 -7.12 18.67 -14.43
C THR A 73 -5.90 19.50 -14.08
N GLU A 74 -5.03 18.97 -13.23
CA GLU A 74 -3.74 19.56 -12.88
C GLU A 74 -2.63 18.53 -13.15
N PRO A 75 -1.54 18.92 -13.85
CA PRO A 75 -0.47 17.98 -14.17
C PRO A 75 0.23 17.44 -12.92
N THR A 76 0.77 16.24 -13.05
CA THR A 76 1.66 15.63 -12.06
C THR A 76 2.83 15.00 -12.80
N GLU A 77 4.02 15.21 -12.29
CA GLU A 77 5.25 14.63 -12.82
C GLU A 77 5.98 13.87 -11.71
N VAL A 78 6.37 12.64 -12.01
CA VAL A 78 7.14 11.80 -11.08
C VAL A 78 8.39 11.30 -11.77
N ARG A 79 9.54 11.53 -11.17
CA ARG A 79 10.82 10.99 -11.64
C ARG A 79 11.36 10.03 -10.61
N VAL A 80 11.95 8.95 -11.08
CA VAL A 80 12.48 7.89 -10.24
C VAL A 80 13.97 7.76 -10.42
N GLY A 81 14.70 7.92 -9.35
CA GLY A 81 16.14 7.68 -9.30
C GLY A 81 16.47 6.64 -8.23
N TYR A 82 17.66 6.06 -8.34
CA TYR A 82 18.15 5.16 -7.30
C TYR A 82 19.67 5.27 -7.14
N THR A 83 20.11 5.02 -5.91
CA THR A 83 21.52 4.76 -5.59
C THR A 83 21.69 3.28 -5.23
N LYS A 84 22.86 2.89 -4.80
CA LYS A 84 23.10 1.50 -4.31
C LYS A 84 22.29 1.13 -3.06
N ASP A 85 21.73 2.11 -2.33
CA ASP A 85 21.12 1.88 -1.02
C ASP A 85 19.61 2.22 -0.96
N ALA A 86 19.09 3.05 -1.89
CA ALA A 86 17.73 3.55 -1.82
C ALA A 86 17.15 3.97 -3.18
N PHE A 87 15.82 3.97 -3.26
CA PHE A 87 15.05 4.73 -4.24
C PHE A 87 14.85 6.17 -3.78
N TYR A 88 14.76 7.04 -4.78
CA TYR A 88 14.41 8.45 -4.65
C TYR A 88 13.29 8.75 -5.64
N PHE A 89 12.19 9.30 -5.15
CA PHE A 89 11.10 9.77 -6.01
C PHE A 89 11.00 11.28 -5.86
N SER A 90 11.09 11.96 -6.98
CA SER A 90 10.89 13.40 -7.10
C SER A 90 9.51 13.63 -7.71
N VAL A 91 8.64 14.33 -7.01
CA VAL A 91 7.24 14.53 -7.36
C VAL A 91 6.91 16.00 -7.44
N ILE A 92 6.32 16.42 -8.56
CA ILE A 92 5.77 17.75 -8.73
C ILE A 92 4.26 17.63 -8.97
N CYS A 93 3.49 18.08 -8.03
CA CYS A 93 2.05 18.21 -8.12
C CYS A 93 1.71 19.65 -8.53
N PHE A 94 1.65 19.94 -9.83
CA PHE A 94 1.28 21.27 -10.30
C PHE A 94 -0.12 21.62 -9.84
N ASP A 95 -0.34 22.89 -9.53
CA ASP A 95 -1.63 23.41 -9.15
C ASP A 95 -1.77 24.86 -9.61
N SER A 96 -2.84 25.15 -10.32
CA SER A 96 -3.14 26.50 -10.81
C SER A 96 -3.49 27.48 -9.67
N GLU A 97 -3.83 26.95 -8.48
CA GLU A 97 -4.17 27.71 -7.28
C GLU A 97 -3.40 27.22 -6.05
N PRO A 98 -2.06 27.42 -5.97
CA PRO A 98 -1.24 26.88 -4.88
C PRO A 98 -1.68 27.32 -3.47
N THR A 99 -2.33 28.44 -3.34
CA THR A 99 -2.86 28.95 -2.06
C THR A 99 -4.10 28.19 -1.58
N ALA A 100 -4.76 27.44 -2.46
CA ALA A 100 -5.93 26.62 -2.14
C ALA A 100 -5.60 25.15 -1.80
N ILE A 101 -4.31 24.79 -1.80
CA ILE A 101 -3.82 23.47 -1.40
C ILE A 101 -4.24 23.17 0.03
N ARG A 102 -4.84 22.00 0.24
CA ARG A 102 -5.29 21.56 1.56
C ARG A 102 -4.28 20.62 2.19
N SER A 103 -3.68 21.06 3.30
CA SER A 103 -2.65 20.33 4.05
C SER A 103 -3.00 20.25 5.53
N THR A 104 -4.21 19.75 5.85
CA THR A 104 -4.77 19.81 7.20
C THR A 104 -4.36 18.65 8.11
N GLN A 105 -3.84 17.56 7.58
CA GLN A 105 -3.46 16.38 8.35
C GLN A 105 -2.00 16.49 8.80
N GLY A 106 -1.78 16.43 10.11
CA GLY A 106 -0.45 16.47 10.72
C GLY A 106 -0.04 15.19 11.47
N ARG A 107 -0.89 14.15 11.48
CA ARG A 107 -0.58 12.86 12.14
C ARG A 107 -0.04 11.86 11.13
N ARG A 108 0.95 11.05 11.53
CA ARG A 108 1.36 9.85 10.80
C ARG A 108 0.15 8.94 10.62
N ASP A 109 0.05 8.27 9.47
CA ASP A 109 -1.01 7.33 9.10
C ASP A 109 -2.43 7.92 9.16
N GLY A 110 -2.52 9.25 9.11
CA GLY A 110 -3.80 9.95 9.07
C GLY A 110 -4.51 9.78 7.73
N ALA A 111 -5.85 9.92 7.74
CA ALA A 111 -6.67 9.80 6.54
C ALA A 111 -6.26 10.81 5.45
N LEU A 112 -5.94 10.31 4.26
CA LEU A 112 -5.45 11.12 3.13
C LEU A 112 -6.58 11.68 2.25
N GLU A 113 -7.82 11.21 2.42
CA GLU A 113 -8.96 11.57 1.57
C GLU A 113 -9.40 13.02 1.75
N GLN A 114 -9.05 13.64 2.88
CA GLN A 114 -9.45 15.00 3.21
C GLN A 114 -8.39 16.06 2.89
N THR A 115 -7.27 15.66 2.30
CA THR A 115 -6.11 16.53 2.05
C THR A 115 -5.58 16.34 0.64
N ASP A 116 -4.80 17.29 0.15
CA ASP A 116 -3.97 17.10 -1.03
C ASP A 116 -2.87 16.12 -0.69
N ALA A 117 -2.84 15.01 -1.43
CA ALA A 117 -1.95 13.89 -1.11
C ALA A 117 -1.39 13.24 -2.37
N PHE A 118 -0.25 12.59 -2.21
CA PHE A 118 0.38 11.77 -3.23
C PHE A 118 0.77 10.43 -2.64
N GLN A 119 0.54 9.36 -3.40
CA GLN A 119 0.78 8.00 -2.96
C GLN A 119 1.54 7.22 -4.03
N ILE A 120 2.45 6.37 -3.60
CA ILE A 120 3.26 5.48 -4.41
C ILE A 120 2.95 4.05 -4.01
N LEU A 121 2.50 3.22 -4.96
CA LEU A 121 2.46 1.77 -4.84
C LEU A 121 3.74 1.20 -5.43
N ILE A 122 4.40 0.29 -4.75
CA ILE A 122 5.56 -0.46 -5.23
C ILE A 122 5.30 -1.95 -5.03
N ASP A 123 5.42 -2.75 -6.11
CA ASP A 123 5.44 -4.21 -6.11
C ASP A 123 6.85 -4.67 -6.50
N PRO A 124 7.73 -4.97 -5.54
CA PRO A 124 9.13 -5.28 -5.80
C PRO A 124 9.35 -6.65 -6.43
N TYR A 125 8.37 -7.56 -6.32
CA TYR A 125 8.43 -8.89 -6.92
C TYR A 125 7.82 -8.94 -8.33
N ASN A 126 7.04 -7.91 -8.68
CA ASN A 126 6.20 -7.86 -9.88
C ASN A 126 5.28 -9.11 -9.97
N ASP A 127 4.75 -9.50 -8.81
CA ASP A 127 3.91 -10.68 -8.66
C ASP A 127 2.40 -10.36 -8.74
N ASN A 128 2.06 -9.07 -8.80
CA ASN A 128 0.69 -8.56 -8.80
C ASN A 128 -0.12 -8.93 -7.55
N GLN A 129 0.55 -9.36 -6.48
CA GLN A 129 -0.06 -9.87 -5.25
C GLN A 129 0.39 -9.07 -4.02
N ASN A 130 1.66 -8.72 -3.96
CA ASN A 130 2.27 -8.11 -2.79
C ASN A 130 2.83 -6.74 -3.13
N GLY A 131 2.65 -5.79 -2.24
CA GLY A 131 3.12 -4.43 -2.49
C GLY A 131 3.24 -3.61 -1.22
N TYR A 132 3.81 -2.43 -1.40
CA TYR A 132 3.95 -1.42 -0.36
C TYR A 132 3.39 -0.11 -0.86
N ILE A 133 2.69 0.61 0.02
CA ILE A 133 2.26 1.98 -0.23
C ILE A 133 3.11 2.90 0.63
N PHE A 134 3.59 3.97 0.02
CA PHE A 134 4.23 5.11 0.66
C PHE A 134 3.50 6.36 0.23
N ALA A 135 3.01 7.14 1.17
CA ALA A 135 2.21 8.29 0.84
C ALA A 135 2.53 9.49 1.72
N THR A 136 2.24 10.67 1.20
CA THR A 136 2.38 11.92 1.92
C THR A 136 1.26 12.89 1.55
N SER A 137 1.00 13.84 2.42
CA SER A 137 0.21 15.03 2.10
C SER A 137 1.11 16.21 1.79
N ALA A 138 0.54 17.30 1.29
CA ALA A 138 1.27 18.56 1.12
C ALA A 138 1.84 19.11 2.45
N ALA A 139 1.41 18.59 3.62
CA ALA A 139 1.98 18.89 4.94
C ALA A 139 3.19 18.02 5.31
N GLY A 140 3.57 17.03 4.48
CA GLY A 140 4.75 16.19 4.72
C GLY A 140 4.55 15.09 5.75
N ILE A 141 3.31 14.61 5.96
CA ILE A 141 3.08 13.44 6.82
C ILE A 141 3.62 12.18 6.16
N GLU A 142 4.07 11.25 6.97
CA GLU A 142 4.42 9.90 6.54
C GLU A 142 3.19 9.00 6.71
N TYR A 143 2.88 8.24 5.66
CA TYR A 143 1.83 7.22 5.65
C TYR A 143 2.35 6.03 4.89
N ASP A 144 2.35 4.86 5.49
CA ASP A 144 2.81 3.64 4.85
C ASP A 144 1.91 2.45 5.18
N ALA A 145 1.89 1.49 4.26
CA ALA A 145 1.13 0.27 4.42
C ALA A 145 1.72 -0.88 3.60
N GLN A 146 1.42 -2.10 4.01
CA GLN A 146 1.74 -3.31 3.26
C GLN A 146 0.47 -3.89 2.64
N ILE A 147 0.57 -4.33 1.38
CA ILE A 147 -0.49 -5.04 0.67
C ILE A 147 -0.08 -6.50 0.50
N VAL A 148 -1.03 -7.39 0.74
CA VAL A 148 -0.90 -8.83 0.47
C VAL A 148 -2.13 -9.33 -0.30
N HIS A 149 -2.00 -10.45 -1.02
CA HIS A 149 -3.10 -11.05 -1.79
C HIS A 149 -3.78 -10.09 -2.79
N GLY A 150 -3.01 -9.19 -3.42
CA GLY A 150 -3.49 -8.30 -4.47
C GLY A 150 -4.48 -7.22 -4.00
N GLY A 151 -4.50 -6.90 -2.69
CA GLY A 151 -5.43 -5.92 -2.14
C GLY A 151 -6.90 -6.38 -2.20
N GLN A 152 -7.15 -7.66 -2.39
CA GLN A 152 -8.51 -8.20 -2.42
C GLN A 152 -9.04 -8.32 -0.99
N THR A 153 -9.88 -7.39 -0.59
CA THR A 153 -10.78 -7.65 0.54
C THR A 153 -11.79 -8.71 0.08
N ARG A 154 -11.65 -9.94 0.57
CA ARG A 154 -12.74 -10.91 0.45
C ARG A 154 -13.90 -10.39 1.28
N GLN A 155 -14.85 -9.72 0.62
CA GLN A 155 -16.15 -9.48 1.22
C GLN A 155 -16.81 -10.85 1.39
N VAL A 156 -16.74 -11.40 2.60
CA VAL A 156 -17.60 -12.51 3.00
C VAL A 156 -19.02 -11.95 3.00
N GLY A 157 -19.87 -12.49 2.13
CA GLY A 157 -21.21 -12.00 1.83
C GLY A 157 -22.11 -11.89 3.06
N GLY A 158 -22.31 -10.67 3.49
CA GLY A 158 -23.42 -10.25 4.32
C GLY A 158 -24.09 -9.05 3.64
N PRO A 159 -25.42 -8.89 3.75
CA PRO A 159 -26.08 -7.74 3.16
C PRO A 159 -25.50 -6.44 3.74
N PRO A 160 -25.31 -5.38 2.92
CA PRO A 160 -24.78 -4.12 3.41
C PRO A 160 -25.70 -3.58 4.52
N ARG A 161 -25.14 -3.40 5.71
CA ARG A 161 -25.84 -2.69 6.79
C ARG A 161 -25.91 -1.22 6.42
N ALA A 162 -27.13 -0.73 6.27
CA ALA A 162 -27.41 0.68 6.06
C ALA A 162 -26.81 1.50 7.22
N GLY A 163 -25.84 2.38 6.92
CA GLY A 163 -25.24 3.31 7.88
C GLY A 163 -23.72 3.39 7.90
N GLN A 164 -22.99 2.53 7.19
CA GLN A 164 -21.54 2.68 7.04
C GLN A 164 -21.23 3.46 5.74
N SER A 165 -21.04 4.75 5.89
CA SER A 165 -20.43 5.58 4.85
C SER A 165 -18.96 5.16 4.72
N GLY A 166 -18.56 4.81 3.50
CA GLY A 166 -17.26 4.27 3.14
C GLY A 166 -16.08 5.07 3.68
N GLY A 167 -15.48 4.57 4.75
CA GLY A 167 -14.11 4.85 5.14
C GLY A 167 -13.26 3.68 4.68
N SER A 168 -12.50 3.89 3.63
CA SER A 168 -11.49 2.95 3.16
C SER A 168 -10.48 2.73 4.28
N GLY A 169 -10.43 1.55 4.86
CA GLY A 169 -9.32 1.18 5.74
C GLY A 169 -9.65 0.47 7.06
N THR A 170 -10.85 0.60 7.62
CA THR A 170 -11.12 0.05 8.98
C THR A 170 -12.14 -1.08 9.04
N ALA A 171 -12.85 -1.39 7.96
CA ALA A 171 -13.91 -2.40 7.97
C ALA A 171 -13.41 -3.87 8.10
N GLY A 172 -12.13 -4.14 7.80
CA GLY A 172 -11.55 -5.48 7.92
C GLY A 172 -11.06 -5.83 9.33
N ALA A 173 -10.76 -4.84 10.16
CA ALA A 173 -10.21 -5.04 11.49
C ALA A 173 -11.26 -5.50 12.52
N GLN A 174 -12.55 -5.32 12.24
CA GLN A 174 -13.62 -5.66 13.20
C GLN A 174 -14.07 -7.11 13.18
N ALA A 175 -13.55 -7.93 12.28
CA ALA A 175 -14.02 -9.32 12.11
C ALA A 175 -12.92 -10.38 12.35
N GLY A 176 -11.78 -10.03 12.96
CA GLY A 176 -10.71 -11.01 13.24
C GLY A 176 -10.03 -11.57 11.97
N GLY A 177 -10.40 -11.11 10.78
CA GLY A 177 -9.78 -11.52 9.52
C GLY A 177 -8.55 -10.69 9.22
N ILE A 178 -7.47 -11.33 8.72
CA ILE A 178 -6.29 -10.64 8.27
C ILE A 178 -6.65 -9.82 7.04
N SER A 179 -6.59 -8.50 7.19
CA SER A 179 -6.82 -7.58 6.10
C SER A 179 -5.73 -7.75 5.04
N SER A 180 -6.12 -7.79 3.76
CA SER A 180 -5.16 -7.72 2.65
C SER A 180 -4.38 -6.40 2.60
N PHE A 181 -4.76 -5.44 3.45
CA PHE A 181 -4.15 -4.13 3.61
C PHE A 181 -3.77 -3.93 5.08
N ASN A 182 -2.48 -3.87 5.37
CA ASN A 182 -1.93 -3.72 6.71
C ASN A 182 -1.38 -2.30 6.91
N LEU A 183 -2.17 -1.42 7.51
CA LEU A 183 -1.79 -0.06 7.86
C LEU A 183 -0.82 0.01 9.06
N ASN A 184 -0.77 -1.04 9.88
CA ASN A 184 0.13 -1.09 11.03
C ASN A 184 1.57 -1.54 10.65
N TRP A 185 1.82 -1.78 9.36
CA TRP A 185 3.18 -1.98 8.87
C TRP A 185 3.91 -0.65 8.87
N ASP A 186 5.08 -0.61 9.50
CA ASP A 186 5.90 0.59 9.67
C ASP A 186 7.26 0.38 9.00
N GLY A 187 7.47 1.04 7.88
CA GLY A 187 8.70 1.02 7.10
C GLY A 187 9.66 2.16 7.48
N VAL A 188 10.95 1.92 7.30
CA VAL A 188 11.96 2.96 7.46
C VAL A 188 12.13 3.71 6.15
N TRP A 189 11.56 4.88 6.02
CA TRP A 189 11.66 5.76 4.86
C TRP A 189 11.53 7.21 5.27
N LYS A 190 11.66 8.14 4.34
CA LYS A 190 11.55 9.58 4.63
C LYS A 190 10.89 10.30 3.47
N VAL A 191 10.18 11.37 3.79
CA VAL A 191 9.63 12.32 2.82
C VAL A 191 9.84 13.75 3.31
N ARG A 192 9.99 14.65 2.36
CA ARG A 192 9.90 16.09 2.59
C ARG A 192 9.03 16.70 1.52
N THR A 193 8.28 17.72 1.88
CA THR A 193 7.36 18.41 0.99
C THR A 193 7.50 19.91 1.14
N GLN A 194 7.24 20.62 0.05
CA GLN A 194 7.17 22.07 0.05
C GLN A 194 6.07 22.57 -0.88
N ILE A 195 5.28 23.53 -0.41
CA ILE A 195 4.35 24.28 -1.25
C ILE A 195 5.14 25.38 -1.96
N THR A 196 5.04 25.44 -3.28
CA THR A 196 5.76 26.38 -4.15
C THR A 196 4.80 27.21 -4.99
N GLY A 197 5.29 28.15 -5.76
CA GLY A 197 4.45 28.94 -6.65
C GLY A 197 3.85 28.17 -7.83
N ARG A 198 4.32 26.94 -8.11
CA ARG A 198 3.80 26.06 -9.17
C ARG A 198 2.88 24.94 -8.67
N GLY A 199 2.68 24.83 -7.35
CA GLY A 199 1.92 23.76 -6.72
C GLY A 199 2.59 23.29 -5.44
N TRP A 200 2.73 21.98 -5.25
CA TRP A 200 3.53 21.41 -4.18
C TRP A 200 4.44 20.31 -4.70
N GLU A 201 5.52 20.12 -4.00
CA GLU A 201 6.58 19.20 -4.39
C GLU A 201 6.86 18.24 -3.24
N ALA A 202 7.26 17.03 -3.58
CA ALA A 202 7.64 16.03 -2.60
C ALA A 202 8.86 15.24 -3.07
N GLU A 203 9.74 14.93 -2.13
CA GLU A 203 10.86 14.03 -2.34
C GLU A 203 10.78 12.88 -1.34
N PHE A 204 10.81 11.66 -1.87
CA PHE A 204 10.77 10.43 -1.09
C PHE A 204 12.12 9.74 -1.13
N VAL A 205 12.54 9.19 -0.01
CA VAL A 205 13.71 8.30 0.09
C VAL A 205 13.24 6.99 0.71
N ILE A 206 13.27 5.92 -0.08
CA ILE A 206 12.86 4.59 0.33
C ILE A 206 14.08 3.65 0.27
N PRO A 207 14.72 3.33 1.39
CA PRO A 207 15.86 2.43 1.43
C PRO A 207 15.49 1.04 0.93
N PHE A 208 16.34 0.40 0.13
CA PHE A 208 16.10 -0.97 -0.34
C PHE A 208 15.94 -1.97 0.79
N ARG A 209 16.52 -1.73 1.97
CA ARG A 209 16.35 -2.57 3.16
C ARG A 209 14.91 -2.58 3.71
N THR A 210 14.11 -1.57 3.37
CA THR A 210 12.68 -1.47 3.75
C THR A 210 11.80 -2.38 2.90
N LEU A 211 12.27 -2.69 1.69
CA LEU A 211 11.55 -3.49 0.71
C LEU A 211 12.10 -4.92 0.67
N ARG A 212 11.24 -5.86 0.33
CA ARG A 212 11.65 -7.24 0.04
C ARG A 212 11.54 -7.45 -1.47
N PHE A 213 12.62 -7.90 -2.10
CA PHE A 213 12.69 -8.04 -3.54
C PHE A 213 13.66 -9.15 -3.96
N ASN A 214 13.52 -9.63 -5.19
CA ASN A 214 14.47 -10.56 -5.77
C ASN A 214 15.69 -9.79 -6.29
N SER A 215 16.88 -10.18 -5.84
CA SER A 215 18.12 -9.61 -6.38
C SER A 215 18.38 -10.12 -7.80
N GLY A 216 18.75 -9.24 -8.70
CA GLY A 216 19.07 -9.61 -10.10
C GLY A 216 19.54 -8.39 -10.88
N GLN A 217 19.89 -8.60 -12.16
CA GLN A 217 20.08 -7.54 -13.14
C GLN A 217 18.76 -7.30 -13.87
N ASP A 218 18.57 -6.08 -14.40
CA ASP A 218 17.39 -5.70 -15.19
C ASP A 218 16.05 -6.01 -14.50
N GLN A 219 15.95 -5.64 -13.21
CA GLN A 219 14.73 -5.85 -12.44
C GLN A 219 13.60 -4.97 -13.00
N VAL A 220 12.42 -5.58 -13.13
CA VAL A 220 11.17 -4.88 -13.43
C VAL A 220 10.27 -4.98 -12.22
N TRP A 221 9.85 -3.84 -11.71
CA TRP A 221 8.98 -3.73 -10.53
C TRP A 221 7.61 -3.19 -10.95
N GLY A 222 6.57 -3.59 -10.26
CA GLY A 222 5.27 -2.92 -10.42
C GLY A 222 5.29 -1.57 -9.70
N VAL A 223 4.72 -0.54 -10.33
CA VAL A 223 4.58 0.78 -9.70
C VAL A 223 3.30 1.47 -10.15
N ASN A 224 2.63 2.15 -9.24
CA ASN A 224 1.58 3.09 -9.61
C ASN A 224 1.63 4.32 -8.70
N PHE A 225 1.10 5.42 -9.21
CA PHE A 225 1.05 6.70 -8.52
C PHE A 225 -0.38 7.19 -8.48
N GLN A 226 -0.79 7.70 -7.33
CA GLN A 226 -2.10 8.32 -7.13
C GLN A 226 -1.92 9.74 -6.60
N ARG A 227 -2.68 10.68 -7.12
CA ARG A 227 -2.81 12.03 -6.60
C ARG A 227 -4.24 12.30 -6.17
N ASN A 228 -4.39 12.88 -4.98
CA ASN A 228 -5.63 13.48 -4.51
C ASN A 228 -5.51 15.00 -4.62
N LEU A 229 -6.39 15.62 -5.40
CA LEU A 229 -6.56 17.07 -5.50
C LEU A 229 -7.87 17.45 -4.80
N ARG A 230 -7.76 17.76 -3.51
CA ARG A 230 -8.93 17.85 -2.63
C ARG A 230 -9.90 18.97 -2.99
N ARG A 231 -9.42 20.14 -3.42
CA ARG A 231 -10.29 21.26 -3.78
C ARG A 231 -11.24 20.94 -4.94
N LYS A 232 -10.85 20.03 -5.85
CA LYS A 232 -11.66 19.57 -6.98
C LYS A 232 -12.35 18.23 -6.75
N ASN A 233 -12.17 17.61 -5.56
CA ASN A 233 -12.57 16.22 -5.30
C ASN A 233 -12.07 15.25 -6.39
N GLU A 234 -10.88 15.52 -6.93
CA GLU A 234 -10.29 14.75 -8.00
C GLU A 234 -9.32 13.73 -7.43
N GLN A 235 -9.41 12.52 -7.96
CA GLN A 235 -8.49 11.44 -7.73
C GLN A 235 -8.00 10.94 -9.08
N SER A 236 -6.68 10.93 -9.28
CA SER A 236 -6.06 10.56 -10.54
C SER A 236 -4.91 9.60 -10.32
N TYR A 237 -4.71 8.71 -11.30
CA TYR A 237 -3.69 7.66 -11.28
C TYR A 237 -2.82 7.75 -12.52
N TRP A 238 -1.53 7.41 -12.36
CA TRP A 238 -0.63 7.29 -13.49
C TRP A 238 -0.97 6.06 -14.34
N SER A 239 -1.03 4.86 -13.76
CA SER A 239 -1.64 3.70 -14.39
C SER A 239 -3.12 3.69 -14.02
N PRO A 240 -4.04 3.77 -15.00
CA PRO A 240 -5.46 3.97 -14.74
C PRO A 240 -6.08 2.88 -13.87
N VAL A 241 -6.85 3.28 -12.87
CA VAL A 241 -7.55 2.40 -11.95
C VAL A 241 -9.06 2.65 -12.08
N PRO A 242 -9.88 1.65 -12.46
CA PRO A 242 -11.32 1.78 -12.52
C PRO A 242 -11.93 2.08 -11.14
N ARG A 243 -13.11 2.74 -11.09
CA ARG A 243 -13.80 3.12 -9.84
C ARG A 243 -14.12 1.98 -8.88
N ALA A 244 -14.19 0.75 -9.39
CA ALA A 244 -14.42 -0.43 -8.57
C ALA A 244 -13.21 -0.82 -7.70
N PHE A 245 -12.06 -0.21 -7.95
CA PHE A 245 -10.78 -0.52 -7.31
C PHE A 245 -10.13 0.77 -6.79
N ASP A 246 -9.08 0.59 -6.01
CA ASP A 246 -8.21 1.67 -5.53
C ASP A 246 -6.74 1.34 -5.81
N LEU A 247 -5.83 2.16 -5.27
CA LEU A 247 -4.39 1.95 -5.41
C LEU A 247 -3.90 0.60 -4.87
N GLN A 248 -4.66 -0.02 -3.96
CA GLN A 248 -4.31 -1.30 -3.36
C GLN A 248 -4.38 -2.46 -4.37
N ARG A 249 -5.03 -2.25 -5.53
CA ARG A 249 -5.11 -3.25 -6.60
C ARG A 249 -3.79 -3.34 -7.34
N VAL A 250 -2.86 -4.15 -6.81
CA VAL A 250 -1.48 -4.31 -7.30
C VAL A 250 -1.43 -4.70 -8.78
N SER A 251 -2.37 -5.53 -9.24
CA SER A 251 -2.42 -5.98 -10.65
C SER A 251 -2.72 -4.90 -11.68
N LEU A 252 -3.07 -3.69 -11.25
CA LEU A 252 -3.26 -2.51 -12.11
C LEU A 252 -2.05 -1.58 -12.12
N ALA A 253 -0.94 -1.99 -11.52
CA ALA A 253 0.32 -1.25 -11.57
C ALA A 253 0.88 -1.22 -13.00
N GLY A 254 1.60 -0.15 -13.32
CA GLY A 254 2.50 -0.09 -14.46
C GLY A 254 3.87 -0.67 -14.11
N GLU A 255 4.81 -0.60 -15.05
CA GLU A 255 6.15 -1.16 -14.90
C GLU A 255 7.19 -0.07 -14.60
N LEU A 256 8.05 -0.33 -13.62
CA LEU A 256 9.27 0.42 -13.33
C LEU A 256 10.47 -0.41 -13.76
N GLY A 257 11.12 0.00 -14.85
CA GLY A 257 12.32 -0.66 -15.38
C GLY A 257 13.61 0.08 -15.05
N GLY A 258 14.75 -0.56 -15.35
CA GLY A 258 16.07 0.04 -15.17
C GLY A 258 16.57 0.04 -13.73
N VAL A 259 16.03 -0.82 -12.88
CA VAL A 259 16.42 -0.96 -11.48
C VAL A 259 17.52 -2.02 -11.35
N GLU A 260 18.61 -1.68 -10.67
CA GLU A 260 19.68 -2.60 -10.29
C GLU A 260 19.85 -2.61 -8.77
N ALA A 261 18.80 -3.02 -8.06
CA ALA A 261 18.84 -3.14 -6.60
C ALA A 261 19.62 -4.37 -6.18
N LYS A 262 20.61 -4.17 -5.31
CA LYS A 262 21.40 -5.26 -4.74
C LYS A 262 21.01 -5.50 -3.28
N PHE A 263 20.80 -6.76 -2.96
CA PHE A 263 20.55 -7.14 -1.57
C PHE A 263 21.76 -6.78 -0.69
N LYS A 264 21.46 -6.18 0.46
CA LYS A 264 22.44 -5.88 1.50
C LYS A 264 21.91 -6.41 2.82
N ARG A 265 22.74 -7.18 3.54
CA ARG A 265 22.41 -7.65 4.89
C ARG A 265 22.16 -6.44 5.80
N SER A 266 21.11 -6.49 6.58
CA SER A 266 20.75 -5.45 7.53
C SER A 266 20.51 -6.06 8.90
N LEU A 267 21.03 -5.42 9.93
CA LEU A 267 20.74 -5.73 11.33
C LEU A 267 20.10 -4.49 11.94
N GLN A 268 18.88 -4.66 12.43
CA GLN A 268 18.17 -3.64 13.18
C GLN A 268 17.99 -4.13 14.61
N ILE A 269 18.30 -3.26 15.57
CA ILE A 269 18.17 -3.53 16.99
C ILE A 269 17.34 -2.39 17.57
N VAL A 270 16.19 -2.71 18.15
CA VAL A 270 15.26 -1.74 18.71
C VAL A 270 15.06 -2.05 20.20
N PRO A 271 15.87 -1.47 21.09
CA PRO A 271 15.61 -1.55 22.52
C PRO A 271 14.45 -0.62 22.88
N PHE A 272 13.61 -1.05 23.84
CA PHE A 272 12.55 -0.22 24.37
C PHE A 272 12.44 -0.34 25.90
N ILE A 273 11.94 0.74 26.51
CA ILE A 273 11.67 0.84 27.95
C ILE A 273 10.25 1.33 28.11
N LEU A 274 9.46 0.65 28.91
CA LEU A 274 8.10 1.02 29.27
C LEU A 274 8.02 1.30 30.76
N GLY A 275 7.24 2.30 31.13
CA GLY A 275 6.93 2.62 32.52
C GLY A 275 5.42 2.73 32.72
N GLY A 276 4.86 1.90 33.59
CA GLY A 276 3.44 1.97 33.97
C GLY A 276 3.27 2.36 35.43
N ILE A 277 2.25 3.17 35.71
CA ILE A 277 1.81 3.47 37.06
C ILE A 277 0.33 3.08 37.15
N GLN A 278 0.03 2.10 37.99
CA GLN A 278 -1.34 1.68 38.28
C GLN A 278 -1.69 2.12 39.71
N GLN A 279 -2.81 2.79 39.89
CA GLN A 279 -3.31 3.17 41.21
C GLN A 279 -4.61 2.45 41.47
N ASP A 280 -4.65 1.66 42.55
CA ASP A 280 -5.84 0.96 42.99
C ASP A 280 -6.53 1.78 44.05
N TYR A 281 -7.71 2.30 43.70
CA TYR A 281 -8.58 3.09 44.60
C TYR A 281 -9.55 2.25 45.41
N THR A 282 -9.56 0.93 45.23
CA THR A 282 -10.40 0.04 46.05
C THR A 282 -9.83 -0.18 47.46
N GLN A 283 -8.54 0.21 47.64
CA GLN A 283 -7.84 0.16 48.92
C GLN A 283 -7.71 1.58 49.52
N ASP A 284 -7.83 1.65 50.85
CA ASP A 284 -7.63 2.90 51.60
C ASP A 284 -6.49 2.70 52.62
N PRO A 285 -5.31 3.37 52.45
CA PRO A 285 -4.97 4.30 51.38
C PRO A 285 -4.75 3.62 50.03
N ALA A 286 -5.02 4.34 48.92
CA ALA A 286 -4.83 3.87 47.57
C ALA A 286 -3.39 3.41 47.32
N VAL A 287 -3.24 2.18 46.80
CA VAL A 287 -1.93 1.58 46.55
C VAL A 287 -1.48 1.91 45.13
N LYS A 288 -0.24 2.40 45.00
CA LYS A 288 0.44 2.67 43.72
C LYS A 288 1.39 1.52 43.38
N LYS A 289 1.23 0.94 42.19
CA LYS A 289 2.09 -0.10 41.65
C LYS A 289 2.85 0.47 40.45
N TYR A 290 4.17 0.39 40.50
CA TYR A 290 5.08 0.75 39.41
C TYR A 290 5.48 -0.50 38.65
N THR A 291 5.32 -0.50 37.32
CA THR A 291 5.66 -1.64 36.46
C THR A 291 6.65 -1.22 35.37
N PRO A 292 7.96 -1.11 35.74
CA PRO A 292 8.96 -0.89 34.69
C PRO A 292 9.18 -2.18 33.89
N GLN A 293 9.27 -2.04 32.57
CA GLN A 293 9.57 -3.13 31.66
C GLN A 293 10.63 -2.69 30.67
N VAL A 294 11.50 -3.63 30.27
CA VAL A 294 12.54 -3.45 29.27
C VAL A 294 12.42 -4.58 28.28
N GLY A 295 12.41 -4.26 27.01
CA GLY A 295 12.36 -5.25 25.94
C GLY A 295 13.32 -4.93 24.80
N LEU A 296 13.40 -5.84 23.85
CA LEU A 296 14.33 -5.77 22.73
C LEU A 296 13.73 -6.48 21.52
N ASP A 297 13.70 -5.79 20.39
CA ASP A 297 13.43 -6.38 19.09
C ASP A 297 14.71 -6.38 18.25
N LEU A 298 14.98 -7.52 17.59
CA LEU A 298 16.11 -7.71 16.71
C LEU A 298 15.63 -8.27 15.38
N LYS A 299 15.91 -7.55 14.30
CA LYS A 299 15.61 -7.98 12.95
C LYS A 299 16.91 -8.12 12.16
N TYR A 300 17.16 -9.31 11.63
CA TYR A 300 18.35 -9.60 10.84
C TYR A 300 17.96 -10.18 9.48
N THR A 301 18.24 -9.44 8.41
CA THR A 301 17.98 -9.89 7.04
C THR A 301 19.14 -10.79 6.57
N LEU A 302 18.88 -12.08 6.48
CA LEU A 302 19.87 -13.11 6.10
C LEU A 302 20.07 -13.13 4.58
N THR A 303 18.95 -13.13 3.82
CA THR A 303 18.93 -13.10 2.35
C THR A 303 17.87 -12.12 1.89
N SER A 304 17.75 -11.88 0.59
CA SER A 304 16.69 -11.01 0.03
C SER A 304 15.26 -11.49 0.35
N SER A 305 15.09 -12.77 0.66
CA SER A 305 13.80 -13.40 0.96
C SER A 305 13.67 -13.96 2.37
N LEU A 306 14.75 -13.96 3.15
CA LEU A 306 14.76 -14.53 4.52
C LEU A 306 15.20 -13.49 5.54
N THR A 307 14.32 -13.20 6.47
CA THR A 307 14.60 -12.34 7.64
C THR A 307 14.39 -13.14 8.91
N LEU A 308 15.26 -12.96 9.87
CA LEU A 308 15.14 -13.47 11.22
C LEU A 308 14.67 -12.35 12.13
N ASP A 309 13.51 -12.52 12.74
CA ASP A 309 12.95 -11.60 13.72
C ASP A 309 12.95 -12.27 15.09
N LEU A 310 13.58 -11.63 16.06
CA LEU A 310 13.62 -12.06 17.45
C LEU A 310 13.09 -10.94 18.32
N THR A 311 12.19 -11.27 19.22
CA THR A 311 11.66 -10.32 20.19
C THR A 311 11.73 -10.88 21.60
N ALA A 312 12.00 -10.01 22.56
CA ALA A 312 12.05 -10.33 23.97
C ALA A 312 11.20 -9.36 24.77
N LYS A 313 10.24 -9.89 25.55
CA LYS A 313 9.30 -9.14 26.39
C LYS A 313 8.45 -8.14 25.61
N THR A 314 7.82 -8.60 24.52
CA THR A 314 6.81 -7.82 23.81
C THR A 314 5.68 -7.42 24.76
N ASP A 315 5.30 -6.14 24.70
CA ASP A 315 4.16 -5.61 25.46
C ASP A 315 3.26 -4.82 24.52
N PHE A 316 1.94 -4.88 24.74
CA PHE A 316 0.97 -4.08 23.97
C PHE A 316 1.15 -2.58 24.15
N ALA A 317 1.75 -2.14 25.26
CA ALA A 317 2.04 -0.73 25.49
C ALA A 317 3.13 -0.14 24.57
N GLN A 318 3.79 -0.97 23.72
CA GLN A 318 4.69 -0.49 22.66
C GLN A 318 3.94 0.15 21.49
N VAL A 319 2.67 -0.15 21.33
CA VAL A 319 1.83 0.35 20.24
C VAL A 319 0.89 1.44 20.73
N GLU A 320 0.39 2.22 19.79
CA GLU A 320 -0.57 3.28 20.10
C GLU A 320 -1.77 2.72 20.88
N VAL A 321 -2.31 3.56 21.78
CA VAL A 321 -3.47 3.24 22.59
C VAL A 321 -4.62 2.80 21.69
N ASP A 322 -5.26 1.68 22.04
CA ASP A 322 -6.47 1.23 21.37
C ASP A 322 -7.56 2.30 21.45
N GLU A 323 -8.29 2.48 20.35
CA GLU A 323 -9.46 3.35 20.36
C GLU A 323 -10.47 2.84 21.38
N GLU A 324 -11.02 3.75 22.20
CA GLU A 324 -12.05 3.40 23.17
C GLU A 324 -13.27 2.83 22.44
N GLN A 325 -13.56 1.56 22.67
CA GLN A 325 -14.73 0.88 22.10
C GLN A 325 -15.76 0.65 23.17
N VAL A 326 -16.93 1.25 23.00
CA VAL A 326 -18.09 0.98 23.87
C VAL A 326 -18.80 -0.27 23.35
N ASN A 327 -18.68 -1.37 24.09
CA ASN A 327 -19.38 -2.60 23.73
C ASN A 327 -20.88 -2.48 24.04
N LEU A 328 -21.68 -2.21 23.00
CA LEU A 328 -23.16 -2.19 23.09
C LEU A 328 -23.79 -3.52 22.66
N THR A 329 -22.96 -4.54 22.41
CA THR A 329 -23.44 -5.87 21.99
C THR A 329 -23.20 -6.91 23.07
N ARG A 330 -23.83 -8.07 22.95
CA ARG A 330 -23.64 -9.22 23.87
C ARG A 330 -22.38 -10.06 23.50
N PHE A 331 -21.67 -9.69 22.45
CA PHE A 331 -20.50 -10.42 21.99
C PHE A 331 -19.23 -9.75 22.52
N ASP A 332 -18.21 -10.54 22.78
CA ASP A 332 -16.92 -10.03 23.22
C ASP A 332 -16.32 -9.10 22.14
N VAL A 333 -15.68 -8.02 22.59
CA VAL A 333 -14.95 -7.11 21.71
C VAL A 333 -13.60 -7.74 21.43
N PHE A 334 -13.34 -7.96 20.16
CA PHE A 334 -12.04 -8.44 19.71
C PHE A 334 -11.13 -7.24 19.39
N PHE A 335 -9.97 -7.19 20.03
CA PHE A 335 -8.94 -6.19 19.74
C PHE A 335 -7.95 -6.78 18.75
N PRO A 336 -7.75 -6.16 17.59
CA PRO A 336 -6.79 -6.65 16.61
C PRO A 336 -5.36 -6.58 17.17
N GLU A 337 -4.52 -7.51 16.75
CA GLU A 337 -3.09 -7.48 17.05
C GLU A 337 -2.46 -6.22 16.39
N LYS A 338 -1.64 -5.47 17.13
CA LYS A 338 -0.99 -4.24 16.66
C LYS A 338 0.53 -4.29 16.80
N ARG A 339 1.08 -5.32 17.46
CA ARG A 339 2.52 -5.42 17.66
C ARG A 339 3.24 -5.73 16.35
N PRO A 340 4.23 -4.95 15.93
CA PRO A 340 4.91 -5.09 14.64
C PRO A 340 5.46 -6.50 14.38
N PHE A 341 5.96 -7.16 15.44
CA PHE A 341 6.48 -8.52 15.33
C PHE A 341 5.46 -9.53 14.80
N PHE A 342 4.18 -9.43 15.21
CA PHE A 342 3.14 -10.36 14.81
C PHE A 342 2.43 -9.94 13.51
N LEU A 343 2.48 -8.65 13.19
CA LEU A 343 1.80 -8.11 12.01
C LEU A 343 2.62 -8.25 10.73
N GLU A 344 3.94 -8.21 10.86
CA GLU A 344 4.79 -8.32 9.69
C GLU A 344 4.64 -9.69 9.04
N ASN A 345 4.20 -9.68 7.78
CA ASN A 345 3.94 -10.88 6.98
C ASN A 345 2.83 -11.81 7.53
N SER A 346 2.00 -11.36 8.47
CA SER A 346 0.89 -12.16 9.01
C SER A 346 -0.04 -12.70 7.90
N GLY A 347 -0.20 -11.98 6.79
CA GLY A 347 -0.97 -12.42 5.64
C GLY A 347 -0.50 -13.74 5.02
N TYR A 348 0.78 -14.10 5.12
CA TYR A 348 1.28 -15.39 4.64
C TYR A 348 0.85 -16.58 5.51
N PHE A 349 0.49 -16.33 6.75
CA PHE A 349 0.06 -17.36 7.71
C PHE A 349 -1.46 -17.47 7.81
N SER A 350 -2.21 -16.61 7.11
CA SER A 350 -3.65 -16.66 7.08
C SER A 350 -4.14 -17.74 6.12
N VAL A 351 -4.68 -18.81 6.66
CA VAL A 351 -5.27 -19.91 5.87
C VAL A 351 -6.69 -20.13 6.37
N GLY A 352 -7.66 -19.99 5.47
CA GLY A 352 -9.06 -20.23 5.76
C GLY A 352 -9.96 -19.04 5.45
N THR A 353 -11.21 -19.16 5.84
CA THR A 353 -12.22 -18.10 5.73
C THR A 353 -12.53 -17.60 7.14
N PRO A 354 -12.33 -16.32 7.43
CA PRO A 354 -12.70 -15.77 8.75
C PRO A 354 -14.11 -16.16 9.15
N GLN A 355 -14.28 -16.60 10.41
CA GLN A 355 -15.54 -17.08 11.01
C GLN A 355 -16.04 -18.46 10.53
N GLU A 356 -15.43 -19.12 9.55
CA GLU A 356 -15.80 -20.47 9.16
C GLU A 356 -14.73 -21.48 9.60
N VAL A 357 -13.52 -21.34 9.11
CA VAL A 357 -12.36 -22.15 9.51
C VAL A 357 -11.12 -21.28 9.40
N GLU A 358 -10.51 -20.95 10.53
CA GLU A 358 -9.23 -20.26 10.61
C GLU A 358 -8.21 -21.21 11.25
N LEU A 359 -7.17 -21.57 10.51
CA LEU A 359 -6.20 -22.57 10.97
C LEU A 359 -5.06 -21.99 11.81
N PHE A 360 -4.85 -20.66 11.72
CA PHE A 360 -3.85 -19.94 12.54
C PHE A 360 -4.49 -18.64 13.02
N PHE A 361 -4.36 -18.43 14.30
CA PHE A 361 -4.93 -17.28 15.01
C PHE A 361 -3.81 -16.50 15.70
#